data_0742f7e610d05b8e5a7addcf3533538a
#
_entry.id   0742f7e610d05b8e5a7addcf3533538a
#
_cell.length_a   1.000
_cell.length_b   1.000
_cell.length_c   1.000
_cell.angle_alpha   90.00
_cell.angle_beta   90.00
_cell.angle_gamma   90.00
#
_symmetry.space_group_name_H-M   'P 1'
#
loop_
_entity.id
_entity.type
_entity.pdbx_description
1 polymer ?
#
loop_
_entity_poly.entity_id
_entity_poly.type
_entity_poly.pdbx_seq_one_letter_code
_entity_poly.pdbx_strand_id
1 'polypeptide(L)'
;MGKSRFIELMAKSMGKIATAEELAELETFLDQSPEHKKLHQVNDALKGDTRPTGILNEKDVNTKLENLWHEINNTDEAQAFLNEAPVKSLFNWRWVAAAVVMLGIVGGLFYTMRYEQSDQSSATVMHQVQVPYGTTRQLIMPDGTKVKLNAGSTFTYPEQFSKNTRDVSLIGEGFFEVTKNARKPFLVHTNKLIIKVLGTVFNVKAYSDDKTIETTLLKGKVQVELNNNPEKTIILLPNEKLMVANNVSQSSSQSKSNVSKIEYQVTTLAQVKPDEIKETAWIDNKILFTNELFEDVAKQIERKYNVQVIFEDQALKTEQISGLLDKEPLQEAMQIIEQTTPFRFRMEGKNIYLSKTDKQN
;
A
#
# COMPACT_ATOMS: atom_id res chain seq x y z
N MET A 1 -5.82 -14.79 40.10
CA MET A 1 -6.98 -14.73 39.18
C MET A 1 -7.57 -13.33 39.27
N GLY A 2 -7.78 -12.68 38.13
CA GLY A 2 -7.61 -11.24 38.10
C GLY A 2 -8.90 -10.41 38.20
N LYS A 3 -8.71 -9.13 38.51
CA LYS A 3 -9.71 -8.05 38.50
C LYS A 3 -10.63 -8.08 37.26
N SER A 4 -10.16 -8.58 36.11
CA SER A 4 -10.92 -8.70 34.87
C SER A 4 -12.10 -9.68 34.97
N ARG A 5 -11.93 -10.85 35.64
CA ARG A 5 -12.99 -11.84 35.80
C ARG A 5 -14.07 -11.36 36.76
N PHE A 6 -13.68 -10.65 37.84
CA PHE A 6 -14.63 -10.03 38.76
C PHE A 6 -15.53 -8.99 38.06
N ILE A 7 -14.92 -8.11 37.21
CA ILE A 7 -15.68 -7.11 36.44
C ILE A 7 -16.65 -7.76 35.47
N GLU A 8 -16.25 -8.84 34.82
CA GLU A 8 -17.11 -9.62 33.90
C GLU A 8 -18.32 -10.22 34.62
N LEU A 9 -18.10 -10.85 35.79
CA LEU A 9 -19.19 -11.46 36.61
C LEU A 9 -20.14 -10.37 37.14
N MET A 10 -19.60 -9.22 37.57
CA MET A 10 -20.42 -8.08 37.99
C MET A 10 -21.29 -7.56 36.83
N ALA A 11 -20.70 -7.38 35.63
CA ALA A 11 -21.45 -6.92 34.46
C ALA A 11 -22.58 -7.90 34.06
N LYS A 12 -22.33 -9.21 34.09
CA LYS A 12 -23.30 -10.22 33.81
C LYS A 12 -24.44 -10.26 34.87
N SER A 13 -24.09 -10.09 36.15
CA SER A 13 -25.06 -9.98 37.24
C SER A 13 -25.95 -8.75 37.07
N MET A 14 -25.39 -7.61 36.70
CA MET A 14 -26.13 -6.37 36.42
C MET A 14 -27.09 -6.53 35.24
N GLY A 15 -26.65 -7.22 34.18
CA GLY A 15 -27.47 -7.51 33.00
C GLY A 15 -28.54 -8.59 33.21
N LYS A 16 -28.63 -9.24 34.38
CA LYS A 16 -29.50 -10.40 34.68
C LYS A 16 -29.28 -11.58 33.74
N ILE A 17 -28.06 -11.74 33.21
CA ILE A 17 -27.69 -12.82 32.30
C ILE A 17 -26.67 -13.80 32.91
N ALA A 18 -26.32 -13.62 34.19
CA ALA A 18 -25.40 -14.50 34.89
C ALA A 18 -26.08 -15.82 35.24
N THR A 19 -25.39 -16.94 35.07
CA THR A 19 -25.85 -18.28 35.47
C THR A 19 -25.74 -18.44 36.98
N ALA A 20 -26.40 -19.48 37.56
CA ALA A 20 -26.34 -19.77 38.99
C ALA A 20 -24.91 -20.08 39.46
N GLU A 21 -24.08 -20.70 38.64
CA GLU A 21 -22.67 -20.97 38.91
C GLU A 21 -21.84 -19.69 38.92
N GLU A 22 -22.08 -18.79 37.99
CA GLU A 22 -21.42 -17.51 37.89
C GLU A 22 -21.79 -16.56 39.05
N LEU A 23 -22.99 -16.62 39.57
CA LEU A 23 -23.43 -15.91 40.77
C LEU A 23 -22.73 -16.43 42.03
N ALA A 24 -22.61 -17.76 42.19
CA ALA A 24 -21.85 -18.36 43.27
C ALA A 24 -20.35 -18.01 43.24
N GLU A 25 -19.77 -17.96 42.04
CA GLU A 25 -18.40 -17.48 41.82
C GLU A 25 -18.24 -16.00 42.24
N LEU A 26 -19.21 -15.15 41.90
CA LEU A 26 -19.24 -13.74 42.30
C LEU A 26 -19.32 -13.56 43.81
N GLU A 27 -20.18 -14.32 44.52
CA GLU A 27 -20.26 -14.29 45.98
C GLU A 27 -18.93 -14.67 46.63
N THR A 28 -18.22 -15.65 46.09
CA THR A 28 -16.89 -16.03 46.60
C THR A 28 -15.86 -14.89 46.46
N PHE A 29 -15.92 -14.15 45.37
CA PHE A 29 -15.08 -12.96 45.19
C PHE A 29 -15.44 -11.82 46.14
N LEU A 30 -16.72 -11.63 46.48
CA LEU A 30 -17.17 -10.60 47.40
C LEU A 30 -16.73 -10.87 48.84
N ASP A 31 -16.66 -12.15 49.24
CA ASP A 31 -16.24 -12.52 50.62
C ASP A 31 -14.71 -12.44 50.80
N GLN A 32 -13.93 -12.53 49.70
CA GLN A 32 -12.47 -12.51 49.78
C GLN A 32 -11.87 -11.11 49.91
N SER A 33 -12.62 -10.03 49.63
CA SER A 33 -12.09 -8.67 49.67
C SER A 33 -13.09 -7.62 50.15
N PRO A 34 -12.77 -6.89 51.21
CA PRO A 34 -13.65 -5.84 51.75
C PRO A 34 -13.90 -4.69 50.75
N GLU A 35 -13.00 -4.44 49.83
CA GLU A 35 -13.16 -3.43 48.76
C GLU A 35 -14.26 -3.85 47.74
N HIS A 36 -14.31 -5.12 47.38
CA HIS A 36 -15.32 -5.65 46.46
C HIS A 36 -16.72 -5.61 47.11
N LYS A 37 -16.81 -5.82 48.41
CA LYS A 37 -18.07 -5.78 49.17
C LYS A 37 -18.67 -4.36 49.21
N LYS A 38 -17.83 -3.33 49.34
CA LYS A 38 -18.26 -1.92 49.28
C LYS A 38 -18.82 -1.56 47.90
N LEU A 39 -18.16 -1.99 46.84
CA LEU A 39 -18.61 -1.77 45.44
C LEU A 39 -19.96 -2.40 45.16
N HIS A 40 -20.21 -3.60 45.71
CA HIS A 40 -21.51 -4.29 45.57
C HIS A 40 -22.62 -3.58 46.34
N GLN A 41 -22.35 -3.09 47.57
CA GLN A 41 -23.31 -2.33 48.35
C GLN A 41 -23.73 -1.01 47.70
N VAL A 42 -22.81 -0.32 47.08
CA VAL A 42 -23.11 0.91 46.32
C VAL A 42 -23.97 0.58 45.07
N ASN A 43 -23.71 -0.55 44.42
CA ASN A 43 -24.48 -0.98 43.28
C ASN A 43 -25.92 -1.41 43.66
N ASP A 44 -26.11 -2.09 44.79
CA ASP A 44 -27.44 -2.48 45.27
C ASP A 44 -28.25 -1.26 45.78
N ALA A 45 -27.58 -0.27 46.35
CA ALA A 45 -28.22 0.98 46.70
C ALA A 45 -28.72 1.75 45.49
N LEU A 46 -27.97 1.69 44.38
CA LEU A 46 -28.38 2.29 43.08
C LEU A 46 -29.51 1.53 42.38
N LYS A 47 -29.67 0.20 42.64
CA LYS A 47 -30.77 -0.63 42.11
C LYS A 47 -32.12 -0.42 42.83
N GLY A 48 -32.11 0.10 44.07
CA GLY A 48 -33.27 0.31 44.90
C GLY A 48 -34.20 1.45 44.46
N ASP A 49 -33.80 2.28 43.52
CA ASP A 49 -34.55 3.51 43.22
C ASP A 49 -34.77 3.70 41.68
N THR A 50 -35.24 2.66 41.01
CA THR A 50 -35.71 2.79 39.62
C THR A 50 -37.18 2.48 39.46
N ARG A 51 -38.02 3.47 39.80
CA ARG A 51 -39.28 3.71 39.10
C ARG A 51 -39.32 5.16 38.66
N PRO A 52 -39.34 5.47 37.39
CA PRO A 52 -39.53 6.83 36.89
C PRO A 52 -41.02 7.14 36.81
N THR A 53 -41.57 7.69 37.87
CA THR A 53 -42.86 8.38 37.80
C THR A 53 -42.78 9.65 38.62
N GLY A 54 -42.67 10.77 37.95
CA GLY A 54 -42.85 12.07 38.61
C GLY A 54 -41.67 12.99 38.38
N ILE A 55 -41.99 14.10 37.75
CA ILE A 55 -41.13 15.27 37.59
C ILE A 55 -40.60 15.65 38.98
N LEU A 56 -39.31 15.42 39.24
CA LEU A 56 -38.64 15.88 40.45
C LEU A 56 -38.61 17.42 40.39
N ASN A 57 -39.35 18.07 41.30
CA ASN A 57 -39.39 19.50 41.42
C ASN A 57 -38.00 19.96 41.91
N GLU A 58 -37.41 20.92 41.28
CA GLU A 58 -36.06 21.49 41.56
C GLU A 58 -35.88 21.84 43.05
N LYS A 59 -36.98 22.19 43.73
CA LYS A 59 -37.03 22.45 45.16
C LYS A 59 -36.72 21.24 46.03
N ASP A 60 -37.15 20.05 45.65
CA ASP A 60 -36.94 18.82 46.43
C ASP A 60 -35.50 18.31 46.36
N VAL A 61 -34.85 18.57 45.21
CA VAL A 61 -33.42 18.23 45.00
C VAL A 61 -32.54 19.15 45.85
N ASN A 62 -32.81 20.44 45.84
CA ASN A 62 -32.04 21.41 46.62
C ASN A 62 -32.18 21.19 48.13
N THR A 63 -33.37 20.85 48.61
CA THR A 63 -33.60 20.54 50.05
C THR A 63 -32.85 19.26 50.49
N LYS A 64 -32.79 18.26 49.65
CA LYS A 64 -32.02 17.03 49.91
C LYS A 64 -30.51 17.30 49.87
N LEU A 65 -30.04 18.14 48.98
CA LEU A 65 -28.64 18.54 48.92
C LEU A 65 -28.21 19.37 50.11
N GLU A 66 -29.02 20.31 50.59
CA GLU A 66 -28.77 21.08 51.78
C GLU A 66 -28.73 20.21 53.05
N ASN A 67 -29.62 19.25 53.19
CA ASN A 67 -29.58 18.30 54.27
C ASN A 67 -28.35 17.42 54.31
N LEU A 68 -27.86 16.98 53.15
CA LEU A 68 -26.62 16.25 53.02
C LEU A 68 -25.40 17.11 53.36
N TRP A 69 -25.38 18.38 52.95
CA TRP A 69 -24.33 19.32 53.36
C TRP A 69 -24.31 19.60 54.85
N HIS A 70 -25.47 19.68 55.51
CA HIS A 70 -25.56 19.83 56.95
C HIS A 70 -25.10 18.56 57.72
N GLU A 71 -25.37 17.38 57.19
CA GLU A 71 -24.94 16.13 57.80
C GLU A 71 -23.43 15.90 57.66
N ILE A 72 -22.83 16.30 56.55
CA ILE A 72 -21.37 16.27 56.30
C ILE A 72 -20.63 17.27 57.22
N ASN A 73 -21.19 18.46 57.44
CA ASN A 73 -20.54 19.48 58.26
C ASN A 73 -20.70 19.29 59.78
N ASN A 74 -21.64 18.43 60.22
CA ASN A 74 -21.90 18.20 61.62
C ASN A 74 -21.33 16.90 62.19
N THR A 75 -20.56 16.14 61.41
CA THR A 75 -19.79 15.02 61.93
C THR A 75 -18.55 15.55 62.66
N ASP A 76 -18.44 15.21 63.93
CA ASP A 76 -17.32 15.63 64.82
C ASP A 76 -15.93 15.31 64.28
N GLU A 77 -15.80 14.45 63.29
CA GLU A 77 -14.56 14.17 62.57
C GLU A 77 -14.09 15.34 61.67
N ALA A 78 -15.02 16.17 61.16
CA ALA A 78 -14.62 17.32 60.32
C ALA A 78 -14.00 18.45 61.11
N GLN A 79 -14.31 18.58 62.42
CA GLN A 79 -13.72 19.59 63.29
C GLN A 79 -12.36 19.18 63.88
N ALA A 80 -12.03 17.90 63.91
CA ALA A 80 -10.74 17.40 64.34
C ALA A 80 -9.60 17.75 63.35
N PHE A 81 -9.92 17.89 62.10
CA PHE A 81 -8.93 18.28 61.07
C PHE A 81 -8.60 19.77 61.03
N LEU A 82 -9.41 20.60 61.65
CA LEU A 82 -9.19 22.08 61.64
C LEU A 82 -8.32 22.59 62.78
N ASN A 83 -7.99 21.76 63.79
CA ASN A 83 -7.23 22.15 64.98
C ASN A 83 -5.79 21.62 64.98
N GLU A 84 -5.24 21.11 63.88
CA GLU A 84 -3.82 20.86 63.84
C GLU A 84 -3.04 22.16 63.67
N ALA A 85 -2.11 22.40 64.66
CA ALA A 85 -1.21 23.52 64.64
C ALA A 85 -0.47 23.67 63.32
N PRO A 86 -0.12 24.90 62.88
CA PRO A 86 0.56 25.10 61.62
C PRO A 86 1.90 24.37 61.62
N VAL A 87 1.96 23.24 60.97
CA VAL A 87 3.22 22.57 60.66
C VAL A 87 4.00 23.55 59.79
N LYS A 88 5.06 24.13 60.30
CA LYS A 88 6.01 24.92 59.52
C LYS A 88 6.54 23.99 58.45
N SER A 89 6.00 24.11 57.24
CA SER A 89 6.47 23.42 56.07
C SER A 89 7.91 23.85 55.81
N LEU A 90 8.87 22.98 56.21
CA LEU A 90 10.26 23.05 55.76
C LEU A 90 10.40 22.55 54.30
N PHE A 91 9.27 22.55 53.60
CA PHE A 91 9.27 22.19 52.20
C PHE A 91 9.88 23.34 51.40
N ASN A 92 11.19 23.25 51.16
CA ASN A 92 11.91 24.21 50.35
C ASN A 92 11.41 24.11 48.91
N TRP A 93 10.49 24.97 48.48
CA TRP A 93 10.00 25.12 47.11
C TRP A 93 11.14 25.17 46.08
N ARG A 94 12.33 25.62 46.54
CA ARG A 94 13.54 25.64 45.70
C ARG A 94 13.93 24.24 45.20
N TRP A 95 13.68 23.16 45.97
CA TRP A 95 13.95 21.78 45.55
C TRP A 95 12.90 21.26 44.59
N VAL A 96 11.63 21.70 44.72
CA VAL A 96 10.57 21.35 43.74
C VAL A 96 10.84 22.05 42.42
N ALA A 97 11.21 23.32 42.43
CA ALA A 97 11.59 24.04 41.24
C ALA A 97 12.80 23.39 40.52
N ALA A 98 13.81 22.94 41.28
CA ALA A 98 14.96 22.23 40.75
C ALA A 98 14.57 20.86 40.14
N ALA A 99 13.63 20.13 40.77
CA ALA A 99 13.14 18.84 40.23
C ALA A 99 12.35 19.01 38.93
N VAL A 100 11.52 20.06 38.82
CA VAL A 100 10.77 20.37 37.58
C VAL A 100 11.72 20.77 36.45
N VAL A 101 12.75 21.57 36.75
CA VAL A 101 13.77 21.93 35.74
C VAL A 101 14.57 20.70 35.28
N MET A 102 14.96 19.82 36.20
CA MET A 102 15.65 18.57 35.90
C MET A 102 14.78 17.64 35.04
N LEU A 103 13.49 17.50 35.37
CA LEU A 103 12.54 16.72 34.57
C LEU A 103 12.34 17.34 33.15
N GLY A 104 12.32 18.65 33.05
CA GLY A 104 12.28 19.36 31.78
C GLY A 104 13.54 19.14 30.94
N ILE A 105 14.73 19.17 31.58
CA ILE A 105 16.01 18.91 30.90
C ILE A 105 16.11 17.44 30.48
N VAL A 106 15.75 16.49 31.35
CA VAL A 106 15.76 15.04 31.04
C VAL A 106 14.71 14.72 29.97
N GLY A 107 13.51 15.29 30.07
CA GLY A 107 12.46 15.16 29.07
C GLY A 107 12.86 15.79 27.73
N GLY A 108 13.50 16.94 27.73
CA GLY A 108 14.04 17.60 26.55
C GLY A 108 15.18 16.80 25.90
N LEU A 109 16.13 16.30 26.70
CA LEU A 109 17.20 15.42 26.24
C LEU A 109 16.64 14.08 25.68
N PHE A 110 15.65 13.49 26.33
CA PHE A 110 15.00 12.28 25.86
C PHE A 110 14.19 12.53 24.57
N TYR A 111 13.55 13.70 24.47
CA TYR A 111 12.85 14.13 23.26
C TYR A 111 13.83 14.35 22.09
N THR A 112 14.95 15.05 22.34
CA THR A 112 15.97 15.27 21.31
C THR A 112 16.64 13.95 20.90
N MET A 113 16.98 13.05 21.84
CA MET A 113 17.51 11.72 21.53
C MET A 113 16.52 10.86 20.73
N ARG A 114 15.23 10.96 21.00
CA ARG A 114 14.19 10.28 20.19
C ARG A 114 14.02 10.91 18.83
N TYR A 115 14.17 12.22 18.72
CA TYR A 115 14.04 12.96 17.45
C TYR A 115 15.25 12.74 16.53
N GLU A 116 16.47 12.70 17.06
CA GLU A 116 17.68 12.41 16.28
C GLU A 116 17.75 10.95 15.77
N GLN A 117 17.05 10.00 16.41
CA GLN A 117 16.99 8.61 15.95
C GLN A 117 16.03 8.40 14.76
N SER A 118 15.28 9.45 14.36
CA SER A 118 14.30 9.37 13.26
C SER A 118 14.90 9.66 11.87
N ASP A 119 16.08 10.27 11.74
CA ASP A 119 16.62 10.76 10.47
C ASP A 119 18.12 10.50 10.26
N GLN A 120 18.65 9.38 10.76
CA GLN A 120 19.79 8.84 10.04
C GLN A 120 19.27 8.18 8.75
N SER A 121 19.00 9.03 7.79
CA SER A 121 19.01 8.71 6.36
C SER A 121 20.44 8.26 6.04
N SER A 122 20.81 7.04 6.42
CA SER A 122 21.95 6.36 5.83
C SER A 122 21.71 6.46 4.33
N ALA A 123 22.57 7.18 3.63
CA ALA A 123 22.47 7.30 2.17
C ALA A 123 22.38 5.87 1.63
N THR A 124 21.15 5.44 1.31
CA THR A 124 20.92 4.10 0.81
C THR A 124 21.60 4.00 -0.54
N VAL A 125 22.61 3.16 -0.64
CA VAL A 125 23.28 2.89 -1.90
C VAL A 125 22.25 2.33 -2.87
N MET A 126 22.06 3.02 -3.99
CA MET A 126 21.13 2.61 -5.05
C MET A 126 21.91 1.92 -6.16
N HIS A 127 21.47 0.75 -6.56
CA HIS A 127 21.97 0.01 -7.70
C HIS A 127 21.09 0.31 -8.91
N GLN A 128 21.70 0.67 -10.03
CA GLN A 128 21.01 0.83 -11.30
C GLN A 128 21.52 -0.21 -12.30
N VAL A 129 20.59 -0.94 -12.89
CA VAL A 129 20.85 -1.93 -13.94
C VAL A 129 20.20 -1.46 -15.22
N GLN A 130 21.01 -1.30 -16.25
CA GLN A 130 20.56 -1.01 -17.62
C GLN A 130 20.74 -2.27 -18.48
N VAL A 131 19.67 -2.66 -19.17
CA VAL A 131 19.66 -3.83 -20.06
C VAL A 131 19.74 -3.33 -21.51
N PRO A 132 20.82 -3.62 -22.24
CA PRO A 132 20.93 -3.25 -23.64
C PRO A 132 19.85 -3.91 -24.51
N TYR A 133 19.57 -3.32 -25.66
CA TYR A 133 18.76 -3.96 -26.69
C TYR A 133 19.40 -5.30 -27.13
N GLY A 134 18.57 -6.27 -27.49
CA GLY A 134 19.01 -7.61 -27.87
C GLY A 134 19.30 -8.56 -26.71
N THR A 135 19.16 -8.12 -25.46
CA THR A 135 19.47 -8.93 -24.27
C THR A 135 18.37 -8.86 -23.22
N THR A 136 18.34 -9.85 -22.34
CA THR A 136 17.54 -9.82 -21.12
C THR A 136 18.42 -10.04 -19.90
N ARG A 137 18.00 -9.62 -18.71
CA ARG A 137 18.78 -9.82 -17.48
C ARG A 137 17.90 -10.34 -16.35
N GLN A 138 18.42 -11.33 -15.62
CA GLN A 138 17.78 -11.83 -14.42
C GLN A 138 18.55 -11.36 -13.18
N LEU A 139 17.81 -10.98 -12.14
CA LEU A 139 18.33 -10.51 -10.86
C LEU A 139 17.62 -11.24 -9.73
N ILE A 140 18.34 -11.42 -8.62
CA ILE A 140 17.76 -11.89 -7.36
C ILE A 140 17.97 -10.75 -6.36
N MET A 141 16.86 -10.24 -5.82
CA MET A 141 16.87 -9.15 -4.85
C MET A 141 17.28 -9.62 -3.46
N PRO A 142 17.67 -8.71 -2.54
CA PRO A 142 18.07 -9.07 -1.17
C PRO A 142 16.99 -9.82 -0.37
N ASP A 143 15.71 -9.67 -0.74
CA ASP A 143 14.57 -10.37 -0.13
C ASP A 143 14.24 -11.71 -0.78
N GLY A 144 15.04 -12.15 -1.77
CA GLY A 144 14.82 -13.36 -2.57
C GLY A 144 13.83 -13.19 -3.72
N THR A 145 13.29 -12.00 -3.94
CA THR A 145 12.45 -11.68 -5.11
C THR A 145 13.27 -11.86 -6.39
N LYS A 146 12.71 -12.57 -7.36
CA LYS A 146 13.31 -12.72 -8.68
C LYS A 146 12.72 -11.70 -9.63
N VAL A 147 13.59 -11.02 -10.37
CA VAL A 147 13.23 -10.04 -11.38
C VAL A 147 13.90 -10.40 -12.69
N LYS A 148 13.13 -10.56 -13.75
CA LYS A 148 13.66 -10.66 -15.11
C LYS A 148 13.36 -9.36 -15.84
N LEU A 149 14.36 -8.75 -16.45
CA LEU A 149 14.26 -7.47 -17.16
C LEU A 149 14.39 -7.72 -18.67
N ASN A 150 13.51 -7.11 -19.43
CA ASN A 150 13.53 -7.18 -20.89
C ASN A 150 14.51 -6.14 -21.48
N ALA A 151 14.81 -6.29 -22.76
CA ALA A 151 15.69 -5.41 -23.51
C ALA A 151 15.26 -3.94 -23.44
N GLY A 152 16.22 -3.02 -23.28
CA GLY A 152 15.97 -1.58 -23.19
C GLY A 152 15.44 -1.12 -21.82
N SER A 153 15.46 -1.98 -20.80
CA SER A 153 14.95 -1.64 -19.47
C SER A 153 16.02 -1.05 -18.58
N THR A 154 15.61 -0.10 -17.74
CA THR A 154 16.41 0.45 -16.63
C THR A 154 15.70 0.15 -15.33
N PHE A 155 16.40 -0.49 -14.40
CA PHE A 155 15.88 -0.91 -13.12
C PHE A 155 16.75 -0.41 -11.99
N THR A 156 16.14 0.27 -11.01
CA THR A 156 16.85 0.85 -9.86
C THR A 156 16.28 0.27 -8.58
N TYR A 157 17.17 -0.18 -7.69
CA TYR A 157 16.81 -0.76 -6.41
C TYR A 157 17.87 -0.45 -5.35
N PRO A 158 17.50 -0.40 -4.05
CA PRO A 158 18.45 -0.18 -2.97
C PRO A 158 19.24 -1.45 -2.65
N GLU A 159 20.47 -1.30 -2.17
CA GLU A 159 21.27 -2.41 -1.65
C GLU A 159 20.56 -3.12 -0.49
N GLN A 160 19.86 -2.36 0.35
CA GLN A 160 19.00 -2.86 1.42
C GLN A 160 17.66 -2.14 1.40
N PHE A 161 16.60 -2.91 1.46
CA PHE A 161 15.25 -2.35 1.54
C PHE A 161 15.00 -1.67 2.90
N SER A 162 14.21 -0.61 2.90
CA SER A 162 13.79 0.11 4.11
C SER A 162 13.13 -0.83 5.14
N LYS A 163 12.87 -0.38 6.35
CA LYS A 163 12.17 -1.19 7.37
C LYS A 163 10.73 -1.53 6.97
N ASN A 164 10.05 -0.62 6.27
CA ASN A 164 8.60 -0.67 6.05
C ASN A 164 8.21 -1.11 4.63
N THR A 165 9.06 -0.85 3.64
CA THR A 165 8.76 -1.08 2.22
C THR A 165 9.94 -1.68 1.47
N ARG A 166 9.67 -2.25 0.30
CA ARG A 166 10.63 -2.77 -0.67
C ARG A 166 10.43 -2.00 -1.97
N ASP A 167 11.06 -0.82 -2.05
CA ASP A 167 10.88 0.12 -3.14
C ASP A 167 11.87 -0.15 -4.27
N VAL A 168 11.38 -0.20 -5.51
CA VAL A 168 12.18 -0.30 -6.73
C VAL A 168 11.58 0.60 -7.80
N SER A 169 12.38 0.99 -8.80
CA SER A 169 11.93 1.79 -9.94
C SER A 169 12.19 1.07 -11.24
N LEU A 170 11.25 1.15 -12.18
CA LEU A 170 11.32 0.53 -13.49
C LEU A 170 10.97 1.53 -14.60
N ILE A 171 11.85 1.60 -15.59
CA ILE A 171 11.58 2.13 -16.93
C ILE A 171 11.85 0.98 -17.89
N GLY A 172 10.88 0.58 -18.70
CA GLY A 172 11.00 -0.60 -19.56
C GLY A 172 10.07 -1.72 -19.13
N GLU A 173 10.48 -2.97 -19.29
CA GLU A 173 9.65 -4.12 -18.98
C GLU A 173 10.35 -5.08 -18.02
N GLY A 174 9.59 -5.52 -17.01
CA GLY A 174 10.06 -6.44 -15.99
C GLY A 174 9.00 -7.45 -15.57
N PHE A 175 9.44 -8.68 -15.41
CA PHE A 175 8.68 -9.76 -14.82
C PHE A 175 9.16 -10.01 -13.40
N PHE A 176 8.22 -10.06 -12.46
CA PHE A 176 8.48 -10.11 -11.04
C PHE A 176 7.87 -11.36 -10.39
N GLU A 177 8.69 -12.15 -9.72
CA GLU A 177 8.27 -13.19 -8.79
C GLU A 177 8.59 -12.72 -7.37
N VAL A 178 7.66 -11.98 -6.77
CA VAL A 178 7.89 -11.32 -5.48
C VAL A 178 7.73 -12.28 -4.32
N THR A 179 8.76 -12.35 -3.46
CA THR A 179 8.74 -13.10 -2.21
C THR A 179 7.61 -12.61 -1.30
N LYS A 180 6.81 -13.56 -0.77
CA LYS A 180 5.65 -13.25 0.07
C LYS A 180 6.07 -12.60 1.40
N ASN A 181 5.60 -11.38 1.64
CA ASN A 181 5.76 -10.68 2.90
C ASN A 181 4.61 -9.68 3.11
N ALA A 182 3.62 -10.06 3.93
CA ALA A 182 2.43 -9.25 4.19
C ALA A 182 2.72 -7.98 5.02
N ARG A 183 3.84 -7.95 5.77
CA ARG A 183 4.18 -6.80 6.64
C ARG A 183 5.03 -5.76 5.93
N LYS A 184 5.65 -6.12 4.79
CA LYS A 184 6.57 -5.25 4.07
C LYS A 184 6.25 -5.30 2.57
N PRO A 185 5.37 -4.41 2.08
CA PRO A 185 4.95 -4.40 0.69
C PRO A 185 6.12 -4.14 -0.25
N PHE A 186 6.05 -4.71 -1.47
CA PHE A 186 6.95 -4.45 -2.58
C PHE A 186 6.29 -3.43 -3.50
N LEU A 187 7.00 -2.35 -3.80
CA LEU A 187 6.51 -1.20 -4.57
C LEU A 187 7.34 -1.04 -5.82
N VAL A 188 6.70 -1.16 -7.00
CA VAL A 188 7.34 -0.85 -8.28
C VAL A 188 6.88 0.53 -8.73
N HIS A 189 7.80 1.48 -8.73
CA HIS A 189 7.57 2.83 -9.19
C HIS A 189 7.85 2.93 -10.69
N THR A 190 6.90 3.44 -11.44
CA THR A 190 7.04 3.82 -12.85
C THR A 190 6.79 5.32 -13.00
N ASN A 191 6.88 5.87 -14.20
CA ASN A 191 6.62 7.29 -14.44
C ASN A 191 5.19 7.73 -14.07
N LYS A 192 4.18 6.83 -14.12
CA LYS A 192 2.78 7.17 -13.88
C LYS A 192 2.08 6.32 -12.82
N LEU A 193 2.64 5.18 -12.46
CA LEU A 193 2.01 4.19 -11.59
C LEU A 193 2.93 3.80 -10.45
N ILE A 194 2.32 3.51 -9.31
CA ILE A 194 2.93 2.76 -8.22
C ILE A 194 2.18 1.43 -8.12
N ILE A 195 2.90 0.33 -8.33
CA ILE A 195 2.37 -1.03 -8.28
C ILE A 195 2.78 -1.64 -6.95
N LYS A 196 1.81 -1.95 -6.09
CA LYS A 196 2.01 -2.46 -4.73
C LYS A 196 1.55 -3.91 -4.62
N VAL A 197 2.45 -4.77 -4.11
CA VAL A 197 2.19 -6.20 -3.95
C VAL A 197 2.76 -6.74 -2.64
N LEU A 198 2.26 -7.90 -2.18
CA LEU A 198 2.70 -8.56 -0.95
C LEU A 198 3.35 -9.93 -1.18
N GLY A 199 3.34 -10.43 -2.41
CA GLY A 199 3.84 -11.76 -2.78
C GLY A 199 3.07 -12.27 -3.99
N THR A 200 3.52 -11.89 -5.18
CA THR A 200 2.73 -11.85 -6.40
C THR A 200 3.63 -12.15 -7.59
N VAL A 201 3.09 -12.80 -8.62
CA VAL A 201 3.75 -12.98 -9.92
C VAL A 201 3.04 -12.11 -10.94
N PHE A 202 3.76 -11.16 -11.54
CA PHE A 202 3.19 -10.18 -12.46
C PHE A 202 4.23 -9.62 -13.43
N ASN A 203 3.76 -9.07 -14.55
CA ASN A 203 4.56 -8.36 -15.54
C ASN A 203 4.20 -6.87 -15.53
N VAL A 204 5.19 -6.00 -15.69
CA VAL A 204 5.03 -4.56 -15.89
C VAL A 204 5.76 -4.15 -17.14
N LYS A 205 5.05 -3.50 -18.06
CA LYS A 205 5.60 -2.89 -19.28
C LYS A 205 5.38 -1.39 -19.20
N ALA A 206 6.46 -0.63 -19.01
CA ALA A 206 6.45 0.81 -18.76
C ALA A 206 7.59 1.53 -19.51
N TYR A 207 7.73 1.25 -20.80
CA TYR A 207 8.67 1.98 -21.66
C TYR A 207 8.17 3.41 -21.86
N SER A 208 9.08 4.38 -21.84
CA SER A 208 8.75 5.80 -22.00
C SER A 208 8.21 6.16 -23.39
N ASP A 209 8.61 5.39 -24.41
CA ASP A 209 8.25 5.56 -25.83
C ASP A 209 7.02 4.74 -26.25
N ASP A 210 6.47 3.90 -25.36
CA ASP A 210 5.23 3.16 -25.63
C ASP A 210 3.99 4.03 -25.35
N LYS A 211 2.90 3.76 -26.06
CA LYS A 211 1.63 4.49 -25.95
C LYS A 211 0.91 4.23 -24.62
N THR A 212 1.18 3.07 -24.02
CA THR A 212 0.54 2.61 -22.78
C THR A 212 1.56 2.08 -21.78
N ILE A 213 1.21 2.18 -20.50
CA ILE A 213 1.83 1.39 -19.43
C ILE A 213 0.89 0.25 -19.12
N GLU A 214 1.43 -0.97 -19.04
CA GLU A 214 0.65 -2.19 -18.82
C GLU A 214 1.14 -2.91 -17.57
N THR A 215 0.19 -3.43 -16.78
CA THR A 215 0.48 -4.30 -15.64
C THR A 215 -0.40 -5.53 -15.74
N THR A 216 0.21 -6.70 -15.85
CA THR A 216 -0.49 -7.98 -16.00
C THR A 216 -0.26 -8.85 -14.79
N LEU A 217 -1.33 -9.32 -14.16
CA LEU A 217 -1.27 -10.17 -12.99
C LEU A 217 -1.47 -11.64 -13.35
N LEU A 218 -0.49 -12.49 -12.99
CA LEU A 218 -0.57 -13.94 -13.19
C LEU A 218 -0.99 -14.67 -11.92
N LYS A 219 -0.43 -14.29 -10.75
CA LYS A 219 -0.73 -14.95 -9.48
C LYS A 219 -0.69 -13.98 -8.31
N GLY A 220 -1.68 -14.06 -7.44
CA GLY A 220 -1.76 -13.24 -6.22
C GLY A 220 -2.72 -12.07 -6.35
N LYS A 221 -2.31 -10.88 -5.92
CA LYS A 221 -3.10 -9.64 -5.95
C LYS A 221 -2.18 -8.45 -6.19
N VAL A 222 -2.59 -7.55 -7.06
CA VAL A 222 -1.89 -6.28 -7.34
C VAL A 222 -2.79 -5.12 -6.98
N GLN A 223 -2.25 -4.14 -6.31
CA GLN A 223 -2.84 -2.83 -6.09
C GLN A 223 -2.05 -1.81 -6.92
N VAL A 224 -2.73 -1.03 -7.75
CA VAL A 224 -2.12 0.02 -8.56
C VAL A 224 -2.66 1.38 -8.13
N GLU A 225 -1.77 2.31 -7.89
CA GLU A 225 -2.04 3.70 -7.59
C GLU A 225 -1.54 4.58 -8.74
N LEU A 226 -2.32 5.58 -9.10
CA LEU A 226 -1.98 6.53 -10.16
C LEU A 226 -1.23 7.71 -9.55
N ASN A 227 -0.03 8.05 -10.03
CA ASN A 227 0.79 9.12 -9.45
C ASN A 227 0.10 10.49 -9.38
N ASN A 228 -0.81 10.79 -10.30
CA ASN A 228 -1.57 12.05 -10.33
C ASN A 228 -2.97 11.96 -9.69
N ASN A 229 -3.35 10.79 -9.19
CA ASN A 229 -4.58 10.58 -8.42
C ASN A 229 -4.37 9.45 -7.39
N PRO A 230 -3.61 9.69 -6.30
CA PRO A 230 -3.28 8.66 -5.32
C PRO A 230 -4.50 8.10 -4.57
N GLU A 231 -5.61 8.84 -4.53
CA GLU A 231 -6.86 8.36 -3.93
C GLU A 231 -7.52 7.24 -4.74
N LYS A 232 -7.17 7.15 -6.03
CA LYS A 232 -7.73 6.13 -6.92
C LYS A 232 -6.85 4.89 -6.93
N THR A 233 -7.33 3.87 -6.26
CA THR A 233 -6.71 2.55 -6.21
C THR A 233 -7.41 1.58 -7.15
N ILE A 234 -6.65 0.90 -8.00
CA ILE A 234 -7.14 -0.16 -8.88
C ILE A 234 -6.60 -1.48 -8.35
N ILE A 235 -7.48 -2.45 -8.18
CA ILE A 235 -7.10 -3.81 -7.75
C ILE A 235 -7.20 -4.74 -8.95
N LEU A 236 -6.12 -5.51 -9.20
CA LEU A 236 -6.12 -6.56 -10.20
C LEU A 236 -6.25 -7.93 -9.55
N LEU A 237 -7.03 -8.79 -10.17
CA LEU A 237 -7.17 -10.20 -9.88
C LEU A 237 -6.32 -11.04 -10.87
N PRO A 238 -6.02 -12.30 -10.58
CA PRO A 238 -5.27 -13.17 -11.50
C PRO A 238 -5.91 -13.20 -12.89
N ASN A 239 -5.07 -13.16 -13.92
CA ASN A 239 -5.43 -13.08 -15.34
C ASN A 239 -6.09 -11.75 -15.75
N GLU A 240 -5.87 -10.68 -14.97
CA GLU A 240 -6.26 -9.33 -15.38
C GLU A 240 -5.05 -8.50 -15.80
N LYS A 241 -5.29 -7.63 -16.78
CA LYS A 241 -4.34 -6.65 -17.27
C LYS A 241 -4.92 -5.25 -17.16
N LEU A 242 -4.16 -4.35 -16.54
CA LEU A 242 -4.39 -2.91 -16.55
C LEU A 242 -3.58 -2.27 -17.67
N MET A 243 -4.21 -1.42 -18.45
CA MET A 243 -3.58 -0.53 -19.42
C MET A 243 -3.88 0.90 -19.05
N VAL A 244 -2.85 1.76 -19.02
CA VAL A 244 -2.95 3.20 -18.73
C VAL A 244 -2.28 3.96 -19.84
N ALA A 245 -2.95 4.95 -20.40
CA ALA A 245 -2.38 5.78 -21.46
C ALA A 245 -1.12 6.53 -20.99
N ASN A 246 -0.05 6.40 -21.78
CA ASN A 246 1.25 7.02 -21.48
C ASN A 246 1.41 8.41 -22.12
N ASN A 247 0.31 9.02 -22.61
CA ASN A 247 0.35 10.26 -23.35
C ASN A 247 1.05 11.38 -22.59
N VAL A 248 2.25 11.71 -23.03
CA VAL A 248 2.81 13.04 -22.91
C VAL A 248 2.25 13.83 -24.09
N SER A 249 1.00 14.22 -24.02
CA SER A 249 0.48 15.20 -24.98
C SER A 249 1.16 16.54 -24.70
N GLN A 250 2.16 16.88 -25.49
CA GLN A 250 2.51 18.28 -25.75
C GLN A 250 1.33 18.90 -26.51
N SER A 251 0.29 19.21 -25.81
CA SER A 251 -0.76 20.12 -26.32
C SER A 251 -0.37 21.53 -25.95
N SER A 252 0.39 22.17 -26.83
CA SER A 252 0.37 23.62 -26.97
C SER A 252 -1.06 24.00 -27.40
N SER A 253 -1.87 24.43 -26.47
CA SER A 253 -2.81 25.56 -26.56
C SER A 253 -3.87 25.50 -25.46
N GLN A 254 -3.81 26.50 -24.65
CA GLN A 254 -4.85 27.15 -23.83
C GLN A 254 -6.25 26.49 -23.85
N SER A 255 -6.55 25.76 -22.76
CA SER A 255 -7.88 25.76 -22.17
C SER A 255 -7.73 25.43 -20.69
N LYS A 256 -8.01 26.40 -19.84
CA LYS A 256 -8.19 26.28 -18.40
C LYS A 256 -9.36 25.33 -18.13
N SER A 257 -9.18 24.47 -17.12
CA SER A 257 -10.18 23.60 -16.51
C SER A 257 -10.53 22.31 -17.30
N ASN A 258 -9.68 21.29 -17.14
CA ASN A 258 -10.16 19.91 -16.99
C ASN A 258 -9.02 19.11 -16.35
N VAL A 259 -9.27 18.60 -15.15
CA VAL A 259 -8.45 17.55 -14.55
C VAL A 259 -8.32 16.47 -15.60
N SER A 260 -7.11 16.23 -16.12
CA SER A 260 -6.83 15.23 -17.16
C SER A 260 -7.30 13.89 -16.64
N LYS A 261 -8.48 13.44 -17.10
CA LYS A 261 -9.03 12.12 -16.77
C LYS A 261 -8.03 11.10 -17.34
N ILE A 262 -7.24 10.47 -16.47
CA ILE A 262 -6.39 9.37 -16.92
C ILE A 262 -7.34 8.28 -17.41
N GLU A 263 -7.23 7.99 -18.69
CA GLU A 263 -7.93 6.87 -19.28
C GLU A 263 -7.18 5.58 -18.96
N TYR A 264 -7.82 4.67 -18.27
CA TYR A 264 -7.29 3.34 -18.00
C TYR A 264 -8.36 2.30 -18.34
N GLN A 265 -7.89 1.12 -18.70
CA GLN A 265 -8.73 -0.03 -19.00
C GLN A 265 -8.22 -1.26 -18.25
N VAL A 266 -9.13 -2.01 -17.65
CA VAL A 266 -8.85 -3.35 -17.11
C VAL A 266 -9.50 -4.37 -18.02
N THR A 267 -8.70 -5.36 -18.47
CA THR A 267 -9.15 -6.45 -19.34
C THR A 267 -8.77 -7.78 -18.74
N THR A 268 -9.59 -8.80 -18.96
CA THR A 268 -9.25 -10.18 -18.60
C THR A 268 -8.48 -10.81 -19.75
N LEU A 269 -7.38 -11.48 -19.43
CA LEU A 269 -6.63 -12.26 -20.41
C LEU A 269 -7.49 -13.41 -20.93
N ALA A 270 -7.37 -13.73 -22.22
CA ALA A 270 -7.98 -14.93 -22.75
C ALA A 270 -7.47 -16.16 -21.97
N GLN A 271 -8.33 -17.18 -21.81
CA GLN A 271 -7.92 -18.46 -21.22
C GLN A 271 -7.00 -19.19 -22.20
N VAL A 272 -5.73 -18.86 -22.15
CA VAL A 272 -4.65 -19.52 -22.88
C VAL A 272 -3.76 -20.27 -21.88
N LYS A 273 -3.00 -21.21 -22.37
CA LYS A 273 -2.00 -21.87 -21.52
C LYS A 273 -1.00 -20.85 -20.99
N PRO A 274 -0.39 -21.06 -19.80
CA PRO A 274 0.55 -20.12 -19.21
C PRO A 274 1.74 -19.75 -20.11
N ASP A 275 2.15 -20.66 -21.01
CA ASP A 275 3.21 -20.49 -22.01
C ASP A 275 2.77 -19.74 -23.28
N GLU A 276 1.48 -19.48 -23.43
CA GLU A 276 0.87 -18.75 -24.56
C GLU A 276 0.41 -17.33 -24.17
N ILE A 277 0.73 -16.87 -22.94
CA ILE A 277 0.39 -15.52 -22.49
C ILE A 277 1.31 -14.50 -23.19
N LYS A 278 0.71 -13.65 -24.01
CA LYS A 278 1.41 -12.63 -24.78
C LYS A 278 2.34 -11.75 -23.94
N GLU A 279 1.85 -11.29 -22.80
CA GLU A 279 2.54 -10.36 -21.90
C GLU A 279 3.79 -10.95 -21.26
N THR A 280 3.95 -12.27 -21.33
CA THR A 280 5.11 -12.99 -20.77
C THR A 280 5.90 -13.78 -21.80
N ALA A 281 5.48 -13.79 -23.08
CA ALA A 281 6.16 -14.51 -24.16
C ALA A 281 7.66 -14.13 -24.29
N TRP A 282 8.00 -12.88 -24.01
CA TRP A 282 9.38 -12.39 -24.04
C TRP A 282 10.32 -13.10 -23.04
N ILE A 283 9.76 -13.67 -21.95
CA ILE A 283 10.52 -14.46 -20.97
C ILE A 283 11.20 -15.66 -21.65
N ASP A 284 10.51 -16.26 -22.62
CA ASP A 284 11.00 -17.39 -23.42
C ASP A 284 11.61 -16.94 -24.75
N ASN A 285 11.98 -15.66 -24.86
CA ASN A 285 12.55 -15.05 -26.04
C ASN A 285 11.61 -15.06 -27.27
N LYS A 286 10.29 -15.00 -27.03
CA LYS A 286 9.26 -14.94 -28.09
C LYS A 286 8.68 -13.53 -28.19
N ILE A 287 8.12 -13.19 -29.36
CA ILE A 287 7.22 -12.06 -29.53
C ILE A 287 5.90 -12.63 -30.04
N LEU A 288 4.87 -12.52 -29.24
CA LEU A 288 3.50 -12.88 -29.61
C LEU A 288 2.67 -11.60 -29.74
N PHE A 289 2.15 -11.35 -30.92
CA PHE A 289 1.33 -10.20 -31.23
C PHE A 289 0.02 -10.61 -31.86
N THR A 290 -1.08 -10.03 -31.41
CA THR A 290 -2.42 -10.36 -31.88
C THR A 290 -3.18 -9.08 -32.14
N ASN A 291 -3.45 -8.80 -33.41
CA ASN A 291 -4.19 -7.60 -33.83
C ASN A 291 -3.55 -6.30 -33.29
N GLU A 292 -2.21 -6.23 -33.34
CA GLU A 292 -1.43 -5.08 -32.88
C GLU A 292 -1.03 -4.16 -34.04
N LEU A 293 -0.91 -2.89 -33.75
CA LEU A 293 -0.38 -1.94 -34.72
C LEU A 293 1.05 -2.28 -35.06
N PHE A 294 1.39 -2.27 -36.36
CA PHE A 294 2.73 -2.61 -36.81
C PHE A 294 3.79 -1.73 -36.16
N GLU A 295 3.53 -0.45 -35.89
CA GLU A 295 4.48 0.42 -35.17
C GLU A 295 4.80 -0.09 -33.75
N ASP A 296 3.82 -0.69 -33.04
CA ASP A 296 4.02 -1.22 -31.69
C ASP A 296 4.78 -2.56 -31.71
N VAL A 297 4.53 -3.40 -32.75
CA VAL A 297 5.32 -4.62 -33.01
C VAL A 297 6.74 -4.28 -33.44
N ALA A 298 6.92 -3.24 -34.28
CA ALA A 298 8.24 -2.77 -34.71
C ALA A 298 9.13 -2.42 -33.52
N LYS A 299 8.61 -1.73 -32.51
CA LYS A 299 9.35 -1.42 -31.28
C LYS A 299 9.79 -2.69 -30.52
N GLN A 300 8.94 -3.73 -30.50
CA GLN A 300 9.32 -5.02 -29.89
C GLN A 300 10.46 -5.69 -30.67
N ILE A 301 10.44 -5.62 -32.01
CA ILE A 301 11.51 -6.09 -32.90
C ILE A 301 12.80 -5.30 -32.66
N GLU A 302 12.73 -3.97 -32.60
CA GLU A 302 13.88 -3.11 -32.33
C GLU A 302 14.58 -3.49 -31.03
N ARG A 303 13.78 -3.68 -29.96
CA ARG A 303 14.28 -4.06 -28.64
C ARG A 303 14.89 -5.48 -28.63
N LYS A 304 14.22 -6.45 -29.24
CA LYS A 304 14.66 -7.84 -29.26
C LYS A 304 15.92 -8.04 -30.09
N TYR A 305 16.01 -7.41 -31.26
CA TYR A 305 17.09 -7.67 -32.21
C TYR A 305 18.17 -6.57 -32.25
N ASN A 306 18.03 -5.51 -31.44
CA ASN A 306 18.94 -4.36 -31.40
C ASN A 306 19.11 -3.69 -32.77
N VAL A 307 17.99 -3.38 -33.40
CA VAL A 307 17.88 -2.73 -34.71
C VAL A 307 16.98 -1.51 -34.64
N GLN A 308 16.93 -0.72 -35.72
CA GLN A 308 16.00 0.38 -35.91
C GLN A 308 15.06 0.06 -37.09
N VAL A 309 13.76 0.22 -36.89
CA VAL A 309 12.75 0.02 -37.92
C VAL A 309 12.28 1.36 -38.44
N ILE A 310 12.44 1.58 -39.72
CA ILE A 310 12.13 2.84 -40.40
C ILE A 310 10.98 2.58 -41.40
N PHE A 311 9.85 3.22 -41.15
CA PHE A 311 8.68 3.16 -42.04
C PHE A 311 8.85 4.21 -43.14
N GLU A 312 9.19 3.78 -44.34
CA GLU A 312 9.20 4.63 -45.52
C GLU A 312 7.76 5.02 -45.94
N ASP A 313 6.79 4.10 -45.73
CA ASP A 313 5.36 4.38 -45.86
C ASP A 313 4.71 4.46 -44.48
N GLN A 314 4.22 5.63 -44.11
CA GLN A 314 3.61 5.87 -42.80
C GLN A 314 2.28 5.10 -42.62
N ALA A 315 1.59 4.70 -43.67
CA ALA A 315 0.36 3.93 -43.60
C ALA A 315 0.59 2.54 -42.97
N LEU A 316 1.79 1.96 -43.15
CA LEU A 316 2.13 0.68 -42.52
C LEU A 316 2.08 0.72 -40.99
N LYS A 317 2.32 1.86 -40.36
CA LYS A 317 2.30 2.01 -38.89
C LYS A 317 0.97 1.62 -38.25
N THR A 318 -0.11 1.89 -38.99
CA THR A 318 -1.48 1.65 -38.50
C THR A 318 -2.07 0.30 -38.96
N GLU A 319 -1.33 -0.47 -39.75
CA GLU A 319 -1.73 -1.83 -40.11
C GLU A 319 -1.75 -2.72 -38.87
N GLN A 320 -2.78 -3.55 -38.75
CA GLN A 320 -2.91 -4.51 -37.66
C GLN A 320 -2.33 -5.85 -38.09
N ILE A 321 -1.38 -6.34 -37.31
CA ILE A 321 -0.69 -7.58 -37.59
C ILE A 321 -0.84 -8.60 -36.46
N SER A 322 -0.78 -9.88 -36.80
CA SER A 322 -0.80 -10.98 -35.83
C SER A 322 0.25 -12.03 -36.22
N GLY A 323 0.91 -12.60 -35.19
CA GLY A 323 1.93 -13.60 -35.42
C GLY A 323 2.66 -14.01 -34.15
N LEU A 324 3.53 -14.99 -34.32
CA LEU A 324 4.46 -15.46 -33.29
C LEU A 324 5.86 -15.51 -33.89
N LEU A 325 6.80 -14.87 -33.25
CA LEU A 325 8.23 -15.01 -33.51
C LEU A 325 8.84 -15.72 -32.30
N ASP A 326 9.44 -16.85 -32.51
CA ASP A 326 10.09 -17.61 -31.42
C ASP A 326 11.59 -17.26 -31.35
N LYS A 327 12.43 -18.06 -31.96
CA LYS A 327 13.90 -17.91 -31.89
C LYS A 327 14.51 -17.60 -33.25
N GLU A 328 13.70 -17.28 -34.20
CA GLU A 328 14.15 -16.98 -35.55
C GLU A 328 15.16 -15.86 -35.60
N PRO A 329 16.19 -15.93 -36.42
CA PRO A 329 17.04 -14.81 -36.76
C PRO A 329 16.21 -13.65 -37.33
N LEU A 330 16.68 -12.43 -37.19
CA LEU A 330 15.97 -11.22 -37.62
C LEU A 330 15.44 -11.32 -39.07
N GLN A 331 16.26 -11.82 -40.01
CA GLN A 331 15.88 -11.91 -41.41
C GLN A 331 14.66 -12.86 -41.59
N GLU A 332 14.68 -14.01 -40.96
CA GLU A 332 13.57 -14.97 -41.02
C GLU A 332 12.32 -14.39 -40.31
N ALA A 333 12.48 -13.74 -39.19
CA ALA A 333 11.40 -13.05 -38.48
C ALA A 333 10.71 -12.00 -39.37
N MET A 334 11.48 -11.19 -40.10
CA MET A 334 10.92 -10.22 -41.04
C MET A 334 10.22 -10.88 -42.22
N GLN A 335 10.76 -12.00 -42.74
CA GLN A 335 10.13 -12.78 -43.82
C GLN A 335 8.79 -13.40 -43.37
N ILE A 336 8.70 -13.88 -42.11
CA ILE A 336 7.44 -14.41 -41.54
C ILE A 336 6.37 -13.32 -41.51
N ILE A 337 6.72 -12.12 -41.08
CA ILE A 337 5.76 -10.99 -41.02
C ILE A 337 5.36 -10.58 -42.47
N GLU A 338 6.33 -10.52 -43.41
CA GLU A 338 6.08 -10.18 -44.82
C GLU A 338 5.09 -11.15 -45.52
N GLN A 339 5.09 -12.41 -45.11
CA GLN A 339 4.15 -13.41 -45.65
C GLN A 339 2.69 -13.12 -45.26
N THR A 340 2.47 -12.49 -44.12
CA THR A 340 1.12 -12.24 -43.58
C THR A 340 0.64 -10.81 -43.78
N THR A 341 1.56 -9.89 -44.12
CA THR A 341 1.29 -8.46 -44.21
C THR A 341 1.88 -7.89 -45.50
N PRO A 342 1.14 -7.06 -46.25
CA PRO A 342 1.58 -6.61 -47.60
C PRO A 342 2.57 -5.47 -47.49
N PHE A 343 3.83 -5.78 -47.14
CA PHE A 343 4.97 -4.85 -47.16
C PHE A 343 6.21 -5.52 -47.76
N ARG A 344 7.22 -4.75 -48.02
CA ARG A 344 8.58 -5.18 -48.35
C ARG A 344 9.56 -4.63 -47.33
N PHE A 345 10.61 -5.37 -47.04
CA PHE A 345 11.66 -4.88 -46.19
C PHE A 345 13.04 -4.93 -46.82
N ARG A 346 13.89 -4.04 -46.44
CA ARG A 346 15.30 -3.91 -46.82
C ARG A 346 16.13 -3.70 -45.57
N MET A 347 17.21 -4.41 -45.45
CA MET A 347 18.12 -4.34 -44.32
C MET A 347 19.43 -3.66 -44.68
N GLU A 348 19.83 -2.64 -43.93
CA GLU A 348 21.12 -1.93 -44.08
C GLU A 348 21.79 -1.78 -42.73
N GLY A 349 22.75 -2.64 -42.44
CA GLY A 349 23.35 -2.72 -41.13
C GLY A 349 22.37 -2.99 -40.02
N LYS A 350 22.10 -2.02 -39.13
CA LYS A 350 21.11 -2.11 -38.06
C LYS A 350 19.75 -1.49 -38.43
N ASN A 351 19.61 -0.97 -39.62
CA ASN A 351 18.38 -0.32 -40.05
C ASN A 351 17.55 -1.27 -40.91
N ILE A 352 16.26 -1.34 -40.63
CA ILE A 352 15.26 -2.07 -41.43
C ILE A 352 14.29 -1.05 -42.00
N TYR A 353 14.25 -0.94 -43.28
CA TYR A 353 13.35 -0.05 -44.01
C TYR A 353 12.12 -0.83 -44.44
N LEU A 354 10.94 -0.33 -44.15
CA LEU A 354 9.65 -0.94 -44.50
C LEU A 354 8.92 -0.07 -45.50
N SER A 355 8.61 -0.65 -46.64
CA SER A 355 7.86 -0.01 -47.73
C SER A 355 6.62 -0.85 -48.09
N LYS A 356 5.58 -0.19 -48.57
CA LYS A 356 4.38 -0.89 -49.06
C LYS A 356 4.71 -1.68 -50.34
N THR A 357 4.12 -2.85 -50.45
CA THR A 357 4.19 -3.59 -51.71
C THR A 357 3.34 -2.87 -52.75
N ASP A 358 3.96 -2.41 -53.84
CA ASP A 358 3.22 -1.91 -54.98
C ASP A 358 2.26 -3.02 -55.44
N LYS A 359 0.95 -2.76 -55.43
CA LYS A 359 0.01 -3.66 -56.09
C LYS A 359 0.39 -3.67 -57.58
N GLN A 360 1.05 -4.73 -58.01
CA GLN A 360 1.12 -5.00 -59.45
C GLN A 360 -0.33 -5.14 -59.90
N ASN A 361 -0.77 -4.16 -60.72
CA ASN A 361 -2.00 -4.21 -61.49
C ASN A 361 -1.96 -5.36 -62.49
#